data_543f067de81a3e52739da2c111edea75
#
_entry.id   543f067de81a3e52739da2c111edea75
#
_cell.length_a   1.000
_cell.length_b   1.000
_cell.length_c   1.000
_cell.angle_alpha   90.00
_cell.angle_beta   90.00
_cell.angle_gamma   90.00
#
_symmetry.space_group_name_H-M   'P 1'
#
loop_
_entity.id
_entity.type
_entity.pdbx_description
1 polymer ?
#
loop_
_entity_poly.entity_id
_entity_poly.type
_entity_poly.pdbx_seq_one_letter_code
_entity_poly.pdbx_strand_id
1 'polypeptide(L)'
;YTEFCLMFRLLHASRFRTSGDEPCVMERWFNMSIESGNRIRNGLSRAVQTTMETIGNAVLTSEGEGNNALREAFANGTMDATQLNKELIHFIYRLLFLFIIEERGLVYQIPDSPDAPDYKQLCQWQDIYKKFYAASRLRHLSELAYLKQRQYSDLWQGLMDTFHLFEPDTFGEKLGIKPLGGVLFGTETLHWLKQCQ
;
A
#
# COMPACT_ATOMS: atom_id res chain seq x y z
N TYR A 1 -21.78 21.61 -18.57
CA TYR A 1 -23.26 21.54 -18.46
C TYR A 1 -23.70 20.30 -17.66
N THR A 2 -23.07 19.16 -17.89
CA THR A 2 -23.40 17.89 -17.22
C THR A 2 -23.17 17.97 -15.69
N GLU A 3 -22.06 18.54 -15.26
CA GLU A 3 -21.73 18.74 -13.84
C GLU A 3 -22.74 19.66 -13.14
N PHE A 4 -23.15 20.73 -13.81
CA PHE A 4 -24.19 21.63 -13.30
C PHE A 4 -25.52 20.90 -13.12
N CYS A 5 -25.92 20.09 -14.09
CA CYS A 5 -27.14 19.29 -14.01
C CYS A 5 -27.09 18.27 -12.86
N LEU A 6 -25.92 17.64 -12.62
CA LEU A 6 -25.71 16.74 -11.48
C LEU A 6 -25.82 17.49 -10.16
N MET A 7 -25.13 18.63 -10.03
CA MET A 7 -25.19 19.48 -8.84
C MET A 7 -26.64 19.93 -8.57
N PHE A 8 -27.35 20.43 -9.58
CA PHE A 8 -28.74 20.85 -9.45
C PHE A 8 -29.65 19.70 -8.99
N ARG A 9 -29.51 18.50 -9.58
CA ARG A 9 -30.30 17.31 -9.18
C ARG A 9 -30.01 16.89 -7.74
N LEU A 10 -28.77 16.99 -7.28
CA LEU A 10 -28.38 16.63 -5.91
C LEU A 10 -28.90 17.67 -4.90
N LEU A 11 -28.78 18.96 -5.22
CA LEU A 11 -29.11 20.08 -4.30
C LEU A 11 -30.53 20.59 -4.48
N HIS A 12 -31.37 19.96 -5.31
CA HIS A 12 -32.75 20.40 -5.50
C HIS A 12 -33.56 20.29 -4.18
N ALA A 13 -34.39 21.28 -3.89
CA ALA A 13 -35.15 21.39 -2.67
C ALA A 13 -35.99 20.14 -2.30
N SER A 14 -36.41 19.35 -3.32
CA SER A 14 -37.12 18.08 -3.08
C SER A 14 -36.30 17.04 -2.34
N ARG A 15 -34.96 17.14 -2.36
CA ARG A 15 -34.05 16.20 -1.67
C ARG A 15 -33.92 16.47 -0.17
N PHE A 16 -34.32 17.69 0.26
CA PHE A 16 -34.29 18.14 1.65
C PHE A 16 -35.66 18.12 2.32
N ARG A 17 -36.70 17.77 1.57
CA ARG A 17 -38.05 17.65 2.16
C ARG A 17 -38.15 16.34 2.93
N THR A 18 -38.63 16.45 4.16
CA THR A 18 -39.04 15.31 5.01
C THR A 18 -40.47 14.95 4.74
N SER A 19 -40.85 13.68 4.85
CA SER A 19 -42.21 13.19 4.75
C SER A 19 -42.56 12.50 6.07
N GLY A 20 -43.21 13.21 6.98
CA GLY A 20 -43.48 12.73 8.34
C GLY A 20 -42.16 12.57 9.15
N ASP A 21 -42.03 11.45 9.86
CA ASP A 21 -40.87 11.13 10.69
C ASP A 21 -39.69 10.51 9.89
N GLU A 22 -39.81 10.36 8.57
CA GLU A 22 -38.74 9.82 7.77
C GLU A 22 -37.69 10.89 7.42
N PRO A 23 -36.39 10.53 7.50
CA PRO A 23 -35.32 11.44 7.14
C PRO A 23 -35.38 11.81 5.64
N CYS A 24 -34.98 13.02 5.31
CA CYS A 24 -34.91 13.44 3.90
C CYS A 24 -33.90 12.59 3.10
N VAL A 25 -34.01 12.62 1.78
CA VAL A 25 -33.15 11.83 0.90
C VAL A 25 -31.66 12.10 1.12
N MET A 26 -31.29 13.35 1.36
CA MET A 26 -29.89 13.73 1.63
C MET A 26 -29.38 13.16 2.94
N GLU A 27 -30.19 13.22 3.99
CA GLU A 27 -29.85 12.67 5.30
C GLU A 27 -29.72 11.13 5.25
N ARG A 28 -30.61 10.47 4.51
CA ARG A 28 -30.52 9.02 4.28
C ARG A 28 -29.23 8.64 3.55
N TRP A 29 -28.86 9.37 2.50
CA TRP A 29 -27.60 9.14 1.78
C TRP A 29 -26.38 9.42 2.67
N PHE A 30 -26.43 10.46 3.47
CA PHE A 30 -25.38 10.76 4.44
C PHE A 30 -25.19 9.62 5.44
N ASN A 31 -26.27 9.14 6.04
CA ASN A 31 -26.24 8.02 6.99
C ASN A 31 -25.75 6.72 6.33
N MET A 32 -26.19 6.42 5.12
CA MET A 32 -25.70 5.28 4.34
C MET A 32 -24.20 5.40 4.05
N SER A 33 -23.70 6.60 3.75
CA SER A 33 -22.27 6.85 3.50
C SER A 33 -21.45 6.63 4.77
N ILE A 34 -21.90 7.12 5.92
CA ILE A 34 -21.25 6.88 7.22
C ILE A 34 -21.21 5.38 7.54
N GLU A 35 -22.33 4.69 7.37
CA GLU A 35 -22.42 3.26 7.65
C GLU A 35 -21.48 2.44 6.74
N SER A 36 -21.44 2.78 5.45
CA SER A 36 -20.51 2.17 4.49
C SER A 36 -19.06 2.44 4.88
N GLY A 37 -18.74 3.68 5.26
CA GLY A 37 -17.41 4.05 5.74
C GLY A 37 -16.98 3.28 6.99
N ASN A 38 -17.91 3.10 7.94
CA ASN A 38 -17.65 2.32 9.16
C ASN A 38 -17.43 0.83 8.87
N ARG A 39 -18.18 0.23 7.95
CA ARG A 39 -17.98 -1.16 7.52
C ARG A 39 -16.62 -1.35 6.88
N ILE A 40 -16.21 -0.43 5.99
CA ILE A 40 -14.89 -0.46 5.34
C ILE A 40 -13.79 -0.32 6.38
N ARG A 41 -13.91 0.64 7.31
CA ARG A 41 -12.93 0.84 8.39
C ARG A 41 -12.76 -0.41 9.26
N ASN A 42 -13.86 -1.01 9.69
CA ASN A 42 -13.84 -2.22 10.53
C ASN A 42 -13.25 -3.43 9.77
N GLY A 43 -13.58 -3.56 8.48
CA GLY A 43 -13.00 -4.59 7.61
C GLY A 43 -11.50 -4.41 7.44
N LEU A 44 -11.05 -3.18 7.15
CA LEU A 44 -9.64 -2.85 7.00
C LEU A 44 -8.85 -3.06 8.30
N SER A 45 -9.38 -2.60 9.44
CA SER A 45 -8.74 -2.78 10.75
C SER A 45 -8.51 -4.27 11.05
N ARG A 46 -9.51 -5.10 10.81
CA ARG A 46 -9.39 -6.55 11.01
C ARG A 46 -8.39 -7.18 10.04
N ALA A 47 -8.41 -6.78 8.76
CA ALA A 47 -7.46 -7.26 7.77
C ALA A 47 -6.01 -6.89 8.14
N VAL A 48 -5.77 -5.65 8.58
CA VAL A 48 -4.45 -5.19 9.05
C VAL A 48 -3.99 -6.03 10.24
N GLN A 49 -4.84 -6.24 11.24
CA GLN A 49 -4.50 -7.06 12.41
C GLN A 49 -4.11 -8.49 12.01
N THR A 50 -4.94 -9.15 11.20
CA THR A 50 -4.64 -10.51 10.71
C THR A 50 -3.35 -10.57 9.92
N THR A 51 -3.08 -9.53 9.11
CA THR A 51 -1.84 -9.44 8.32
C THR A 51 -0.62 -9.28 9.24
N MET A 52 -0.71 -8.43 10.27
CA MET A 52 0.36 -8.26 11.27
C MET A 52 0.67 -9.56 11.99
N GLU A 53 -0.34 -10.28 12.44
CA GLU A 53 -0.19 -11.57 13.10
C GLU A 53 0.45 -12.61 12.14
N THR A 54 0.01 -12.65 10.89
CA THR A 54 0.53 -13.60 9.90
C THR A 54 1.98 -13.33 9.56
N ILE A 55 2.32 -12.08 9.25
CA ILE A 55 3.70 -11.70 8.90
C ILE A 55 4.61 -11.81 10.12
N GLY A 56 4.17 -11.30 11.28
CA GLY A 56 4.95 -11.39 12.52
C GLY A 56 5.28 -12.83 12.90
N ASN A 57 4.31 -13.73 12.82
CA ASN A 57 4.53 -15.15 13.05
C ASN A 57 5.48 -15.76 12.00
N ALA A 58 5.29 -15.44 10.73
CA ALA A 58 6.15 -15.95 9.65
C ALA A 58 7.61 -15.52 9.88
N VAL A 59 7.86 -14.25 10.14
CA VAL A 59 9.21 -13.71 10.38
C VAL A 59 9.87 -14.32 11.60
N LEU A 60 9.11 -14.58 12.68
CA LEU A 60 9.64 -15.21 13.90
C LEU A 60 9.84 -16.72 13.80
N THR A 61 9.15 -17.40 12.87
CA THR A 61 9.22 -18.88 12.74
C THR A 61 10.04 -19.34 11.54
N SER A 62 10.27 -18.48 10.54
CA SER A 62 11.07 -18.84 9.35
C SER A 62 12.55 -18.98 9.70
N GLU A 63 13.22 -19.86 8.96
CA GLU A 63 14.66 -20.04 9.03
C GLU A 63 15.34 -19.02 8.11
N GLY A 64 16.42 -18.41 8.55
CA GLY A 64 17.20 -17.42 7.83
C GLY A 64 18.11 -16.63 8.77
N GLU A 65 19.22 -16.10 8.27
CA GLU A 65 20.18 -15.35 9.09
C GLU A 65 19.53 -14.11 9.71
N GLY A 66 18.78 -13.33 8.94
CA GLY A 66 18.08 -12.13 9.42
C GLY A 66 16.96 -12.47 10.42
N ASN A 67 16.23 -13.57 10.21
CA ASN A 67 15.21 -14.07 11.13
C ASN A 67 15.83 -14.54 12.46
N ASN A 68 17.01 -15.20 12.40
CA ASN A 68 17.76 -15.58 13.59
C ASN A 68 18.23 -14.35 14.36
N ALA A 69 18.80 -13.35 13.68
CA ALA A 69 19.23 -12.11 14.28
C ALA A 69 18.07 -11.37 14.98
N LEU A 70 16.87 -11.37 14.38
CA LEU A 70 15.68 -10.82 15.00
C LEU A 70 15.29 -11.57 16.29
N ARG A 71 15.30 -12.92 16.27
CA ARG A 71 15.02 -13.73 17.46
C ARG A 71 16.04 -13.50 18.58
N GLU A 72 17.32 -13.40 18.23
CA GLU A 72 18.37 -13.07 19.18
C GLU A 72 18.18 -11.66 19.79
N ALA A 73 17.77 -10.68 18.97
CA ALA A 73 17.47 -9.35 19.44
C ALA A 73 16.29 -9.31 20.44
N PHE A 74 15.32 -10.18 20.27
CA PHE A 74 14.26 -10.38 21.25
C PHE A 74 14.78 -11.05 22.53
N ALA A 75 15.62 -12.07 22.41
CA ALA A 75 16.14 -12.82 23.54
C ALA A 75 17.04 -11.97 24.45
N ASN A 76 17.84 -11.07 23.87
CA ASN A 76 18.74 -10.18 24.61
C ASN A 76 18.10 -8.82 24.96
N GLY A 77 16.81 -8.61 24.62
CA GLY A 77 16.10 -7.39 24.98
C GLY A 77 16.49 -6.15 24.16
N THR A 78 17.25 -6.31 23.08
CA THR A 78 17.59 -5.23 22.14
C THR A 78 16.38 -4.78 21.34
N MET A 79 15.42 -5.67 21.14
CA MET A 79 14.16 -5.42 20.47
C MET A 79 12.98 -5.84 21.35
N ASP A 80 11.91 -5.07 21.32
CA ASP A 80 10.65 -5.41 22.00
C ASP A 80 9.49 -5.59 21.02
N ALA A 81 8.38 -6.14 21.50
CA ALA A 81 7.18 -6.35 20.73
C ALA A 81 6.58 -5.04 20.18
N THR A 82 6.80 -3.92 20.86
CA THR A 82 6.28 -2.61 20.43
C THR A 82 7.03 -2.13 19.21
N GLN A 83 8.35 -2.36 19.16
CA GLN A 83 9.18 -2.01 18.00
C GLN A 83 8.81 -2.87 16.79
N LEU A 84 8.68 -4.19 16.97
CA LEU A 84 8.23 -5.07 15.86
C LEU A 84 6.87 -4.65 15.34
N ASN A 85 5.92 -4.35 16.22
CA ASN A 85 4.60 -3.89 15.82
C ASN A 85 4.65 -2.59 15.01
N LYS A 86 5.54 -1.65 15.37
CA LYS A 86 5.74 -0.42 14.58
C LYS A 86 6.27 -0.73 13.18
N GLU A 87 7.27 -1.60 13.04
CA GLU A 87 7.78 -1.99 11.74
C GLU A 87 6.71 -2.69 10.89
N LEU A 88 5.92 -3.60 11.48
CA LEU A 88 4.82 -4.28 10.79
C LEU A 88 3.74 -3.30 10.31
N ILE A 89 3.39 -2.31 11.12
CA ILE A 89 2.44 -1.26 10.73
C ILE A 89 3.00 -0.44 9.56
N HIS A 90 4.27 -0.02 9.62
CA HIS A 90 4.90 0.73 8.53
C HIS A 90 5.00 -0.10 7.27
N PHE A 91 5.33 -1.39 7.38
CA PHE A 91 5.33 -2.33 6.25
C PHE A 91 3.96 -2.38 5.55
N ILE A 92 2.89 -2.58 6.33
CA ILE A 92 1.52 -2.64 5.78
C ILE A 92 1.14 -1.29 5.15
N TYR A 93 1.47 -0.17 5.77
CA TYR A 93 1.17 1.14 5.19
C TYR A 93 1.96 1.41 3.91
N ARG A 94 3.24 1.01 3.83
CA ARG A 94 3.99 1.06 2.57
C ARG A 94 3.29 0.26 1.47
N LEU A 95 2.89 -0.96 1.78
CA LEU A 95 2.21 -1.84 0.82
C LEU A 95 0.87 -1.26 0.35
N LEU A 96 0.03 -0.79 1.26
CA LEU A 96 -1.24 -0.14 0.94
C LEU A 96 -1.02 1.13 0.10
N PHE A 97 -0.03 1.93 0.46
CA PHE A 97 0.31 3.14 -0.28
C PHE A 97 0.74 2.80 -1.72
N LEU A 98 1.60 1.81 -1.91
CA LEU A 98 2.01 1.36 -3.24
C LEU A 98 0.83 0.89 -4.08
N PHE A 99 -0.07 0.08 -3.53
CA PHE A 99 -1.27 -0.34 -4.26
C PHE A 99 -2.11 0.85 -4.72
N ILE A 100 -2.27 1.87 -3.86
CA ILE A 100 -3.05 3.07 -4.21
C ILE A 100 -2.38 3.88 -5.32
N ILE A 101 -1.07 4.13 -5.23
CA ILE A 101 -0.38 4.94 -6.25
C ILE A 101 -0.25 4.20 -7.58
N GLU A 102 -0.10 2.87 -7.56
CA GLU A 102 -0.07 2.03 -8.75
C GLU A 102 -1.44 2.01 -9.45
N GLU A 103 -2.52 1.77 -8.70
CA GLU A 103 -3.88 1.75 -9.24
C GLU A 103 -4.29 3.10 -9.84
N ARG A 104 -3.82 4.20 -9.23
CA ARG A 104 -4.07 5.56 -9.72
C ARG A 104 -3.09 6.02 -10.80
N GLY A 105 -2.10 5.22 -11.18
CA GLY A 105 -1.09 5.58 -12.16
C GLY A 105 -0.19 6.75 -11.73
N LEU A 106 0.02 6.93 -10.42
CA LEU A 106 0.75 8.07 -9.85
C LEU A 106 2.26 7.84 -9.72
N VAL A 107 2.75 6.64 -10.00
CA VAL A 107 4.20 6.33 -9.96
C VAL A 107 4.94 7.15 -11.03
N TYR A 108 4.35 7.28 -12.22
CA TYR A 108 4.86 8.10 -13.31
C TYR A 108 3.78 9.02 -13.82
N GLN A 109 4.10 10.30 -13.92
CA GLN A 109 3.23 11.30 -14.56
C GLN A 109 3.58 11.37 -16.05
N ILE A 110 2.92 10.53 -16.85
CA ILE A 110 3.14 10.49 -18.29
C ILE A 110 2.37 11.67 -18.91
N PRO A 111 3.02 12.52 -19.72
CA PRO A 111 2.35 13.59 -20.46
C PRO A 111 1.30 13.04 -21.42
N ASP A 112 0.20 13.78 -21.63
CA ASP A 112 -0.85 13.39 -22.58
C ASP A 112 -0.36 13.43 -24.05
N SER A 113 0.65 14.27 -24.35
CA SER A 113 1.21 14.41 -25.70
C SER A 113 2.38 13.45 -25.92
N PRO A 114 2.33 12.59 -26.93
CA PRO A 114 3.45 11.72 -27.33
C PRO A 114 4.69 12.47 -27.80
N ASP A 115 4.55 13.75 -28.15
CA ASP A 115 5.63 14.62 -28.63
C ASP A 115 6.41 15.27 -27.47
N ALA A 116 5.97 15.09 -26.23
CA ALA A 116 6.69 15.59 -25.07
C ALA A 116 8.11 14.97 -24.98
N PRO A 117 9.15 15.76 -24.63
CA PRO A 117 10.53 15.32 -24.67
C PRO A 117 10.81 14.05 -23.87
N ASP A 118 10.12 13.87 -22.74
CA ASP A 118 10.35 12.76 -21.82
C ASP A 118 9.35 11.61 -21.99
N TYR A 119 8.37 11.72 -22.92
CA TYR A 119 7.29 10.75 -23.07
C TYR A 119 7.79 9.31 -23.26
N LYS A 120 8.69 9.10 -24.23
CA LYS A 120 9.21 7.75 -24.55
C LYS A 120 9.96 7.15 -23.37
N GLN A 121 10.75 7.94 -22.68
CA GLN A 121 11.55 7.49 -21.54
C GLN A 121 10.66 7.14 -20.35
N LEU A 122 9.68 7.97 -20.04
CA LEU A 122 8.71 7.71 -18.96
C LEU A 122 7.88 6.46 -19.23
N CYS A 123 7.46 6.24 -20.48
CA CYS A 123 6.77 5.01 -20.86
C CYS A 123 7.66 3.77 -20.68
N GLN A 124 8.93 3.83 -21.08
CA GLN A 124 9.88 2.73 -20.88
C GLN A 124 10.11 2.42 -19.40
N TRP A 125 10.31 3.44 -18.58
CA TRP A 125 10.47 3.27 -17.13
C TRP A 125 9.20 2.70 -16.48
N GLN A 126 8.02 3.17 -16.89
CA GLN A 126 6.76 2.63 -16.41
C GLN A 126 6.60 1.14 -16.78
N ASP A 127 6.97 0.76 -17.99
CA ASP A 127 6.90 -0.64 -18.43
C ASP A 127 7.87 -1.53 -17.64
N ILE A 128 9.10 -1.06 -17.38
CA ILE A 128 10.07 -1.76 -16.54
C ILE A 128 9.52 -1.91 -15.12
N TYR A 129 9.01 -0.81 -14.53
CA TYR A 129 8.43 -0.84 -13.20
C TYR A 129 7.29 -1.85 -13.09
N LYS A 130 6.29 -1.76 -13.99
CA LYS A 130 5.14 -2.66 -14.02
C LYS A 130 5.53 -4.12 -14.18
N LYS A 131 6.54 -4.38 -15.00
CA LYS A 131 6.99 -5.73 -15.33
C LYS A 131 7.82 -6.38 -14.23
N PHE A 132 8.60 -5.62 -13.46
CA PHE A 132 9.59 -6.18 -12.55
C PHE A 132 9.38 -5.80 -11.08
N TYR A 133 8.87 -4.62 -10.78
CA TYR A 133 8.85 -4.06 -9.43
C TYR A 133 7.46 -3.84 -8.85
N ALA A 134 6.40 -3.71 -9.66
CA ALA A 134 5.08 -3.35 -9.17
C ALA A 134 4.58 -4.30 -8.06
N ALA A 135 4.10 -3.74 -6.95
CA ALA A 135 3.51 -4.49 -5.85
C ALA A 135 2.26 -5.27 -6.31
N SER A 136 1.49 -4.72 -7.24
CA SER A 136 0.36 -5.41 -7.88
C SER A 136 0.79 -6.67 -8.65
N ARG A 137 1.96 -6.66 -9.30
CA ARG A 137 2.55 -7.86 -9.91
C ARG A 137 2.91 -8.91 -8.86
N LEU A 138 3.56 -8.51 -7.78
CA LEU A 138 3.94 -9.43 -6.69
C LEU A 138 2.69 -10.06 -6.07
N ARG A 139 1.62 -9.29 -5.89
CA ARG A 139 0.32 -9.80 -5.45
C ARG A 139 -0.19 -10.90 -6.40
N HIS A 140 -0.18 -10.66 -7.71
CA HIS A 140 -0.60 -11.66 -8.67
C HIS A 140 0.29 -12.92 -8.62
N LEU A 141 1.62 -12.76 -8.52
CA LEU A 141 2.54 -13.90 -8.38
C LEU A 141 2.28 -14.70 -7.09
N SER A 142 1.92 -14.04 -5.99
CA SER A 142 1.64 -14.71 -4.72
C SER A 142 0.41 -15.64 -4.78
N GLU A 143 -0.46 -15.47 -5.77
CA GLU A 143 -1.61 -16.34 -6.00
C GLU A 143 -1.21 -17.66 -6.71
N LEU A 144 -0.04 -17.72 -7.35
CA LEU A 144 0.42 -18.89 -8.08
C LEU A 144 0.87 -19.99 -7.10
N ALA A 145 0.29 -21.19 -7.25
CA ALA A 145 0.46 -22.27 -6.30
C ALA A 145 1.92 -22.72 -6.11
N TYR A 146 2.74 -22.69 -7.18
CA TYR A 146 4.13 -23.12 -7.11
C TYR A 146 5.06 -22.14 -6.37
N LEU A 147 4.68 -20.87 -6.24
CA LEU A 147 5.42 -19.87 -5.47
C LEU A 147 5.06 -19.87 -3.98
N LYS A 148 4.05 -20.63 -3.57
CA LYS A 148 3.66 -20.77 -2.15
C LYS A 148 4.55 -21.73 -1.36
N GLN A 149 5.59 -22.28 -1.98
CA GLN A 149 6.54 -23.14 -1.28
C GLN A 149 7.42 -22.29 -0.35
N ARG A 150 7.47 -22.68 0.93
CA ARG A 150 8.18 -21.92 2.00
C ARG A 150 9.69 -21.73 1.79
N GLN A 151 10.27 -22.48 0.88
CA GLN A 151 11.72 -22.42 0.61
C GLN A 151 12.15 -21.24 -0.28
N TYR A 152 11.18 -20.49 -0.84
CA TYR A 152 11.48 -19.38 -1.74
C TYR A 152 11.16 -18.03 -1.06
N SER A 153 12.16 -17.15 -1.00
CA SER A 153 12.03 -15.78 -0.48
C SER A 153 11.93 -14.72 -1.59
N ASP A 154 11.85 -15.14 -2.86
CA ASP A 154 11.92 -14.24 -4.01
C ASP A 154 10.85 -13.14 -4.00
N LEU A 155 9.63 -13.46 -3.55
CA LEU A 155 8.55 -12.48 -3.46
C LEU A 155 8.80 -11.45 -2.36
N TRP A 156 9.37 -11.89 -1.23
CA TRP A 156 9.75 -11.01 -0.13
C TRP A 156 10.86 -10.06 -0.56
N GLN A 157 11.93 -10.60 -1.15
CA GLN A 157 13.03 -9.79 -1.67
C GLN A 157 12.55 -8.80 -2.73
N GLY A 158 11.74 -9.25 -3.68
CA GLY A 158 11.16 -8.37 -4.70
C GLY A 158 10.31 -7.24 -4.11
N LEU A 159 9.60 -7.48 -3.01
CA LEU A 159 8.85 -6.44 -2.31
C LEU A 159 9.78 -5.46 -1.59
N MET A 160 10.85 -5.95 -0.95
CA MET A 160 11.86 -5.10 -0.32
C MET A 160 12.57 -4.22 -1.35
N ASP A 161 12.92 -4.77 -2.52
CA ASP A 161 13.48 -4.00 -3.64
C ASP A 161 12.51 -2.93 -4.14
N THR A 162 11.22 -3.25 -4.21
CA THR A 162 10.19 -2.28 -4.56
C THR A 162 10.12 -1.14 -3.54
N PHE A 163 10.17 -1.43 -2.25
CA PHE A 163 10.19 -0.38 -1.21
C PHE A 163 11.44 0.49 -1.32
N HIS A 164 12.60 -0.12 -1.62
CA HIS A 164 13.88 0.57 -1.80
C HIS A 164 13.85 1.60 -2.94
N LEU A 165 13.10 1.35 -4.01
CA LEU A 165 12.91 2.33 -5.10
C LEU A 165 12.32 3.67 -4.63
N PHE A 166 11.57 3.68 -3.56
CA PHE A 166 10.89 4.87 -3.03
C PHE A 166 11.57 5.47 -1.80
N GLU A 167 12.65 4.87 -1.31
CA GLU A 167 13.42 5.38 -0.18
C GLU A 167 14.30 6.57 -0.58
N PRO A 168 14.75 7.39 0.39
CA PRO A 168 15.53 8.61 0.12
C PRO A 168 17.00 8.29 -0.20
N ASP A 169 17.21 7.50 -1.23
CA ASP A 169 18.52 7.21 -1.81
C ASP A 169 18.48 7.35 -3.34
N THR A 170 19.58 7.04 -4.02
CA THR A 170 19.69 7.17 -5.48
C THR A 170 19.22 5.93 -6.24
N PHE A 171 18.72 4.90 -5.55
CA PHE A 171 18.36 3.65 -6.21
C PHE A 171 17.19 3.82 -7.18
N GLY A 172 16.13 4.50 -6.74
CA GLY A 172 14.93 4.80 -7.56
C GLY A 172 15.20 5.78 -8.71
N GLU A 173 16.20 6.64 -8.59
CA GLU A 173 16.53 7.65 -9.62
C GLU A 173 16.87 6.99 -10.96
N LYS A 174 17.45 5.79 -10.96
CA LYS A 174 17.77 5.01 -12.17
C LYS A 174 16.55 4.66 -13.02
N LEU A 175 15.39 4.60 -12.39
CA LEU A 175 14.08 4.40 -13.01
C LEU A 175 13.24 5.69 -13.02
N GLY A 176 13.84 6.84 -12.76
CA GLY A 176 13.13 8.12 -12.71
C GLY A 176 12.09 8.21 -11.59
N ILE A 177 12.15 7.33 -10.59
CA ILE A 177 11.28 7.35 -9.42
C ILE A 177 11.85 8.35 -8.42
N LYS A 178 11.02 9.32 -8.04
CA LYS A 178 11.39 10.27 -6.99
C LYS A 178 11.18 9.63 -5.63
N PRO A 179 12.14 9.78 -4.70
CA PRO A 179 11.97 9.27 -3.36
C PRO A 179 10.75 9.90 -2.70
N LEU A 180 10.01 9.08 -1.97
CA LEU A 180 8.87 9.52 -1.19
C LEU A 180 9.39 10.02 0.16
N GLY A 181 9.22 11.30 0.40
CA GLY A 181 9.61 11.91 1.66
C GLY A 181 8.77 11.44 2.85
N GLY A 182 9.25 11.77 4.07
CA GLY A 182 8.53 11.51 5.31
C GLY A 182 8.94 10.20 6.01
N VAL A 183 8.33 9.96 7.16
CA VAL A 183 8.69 8.85 8.05
C VAL A 183 8.39 7.50 7.40
N LEU A 184 7.34 7.38 6.59
CA LEU A 184 6.88 6.09 6.08
C LEU A 184 7.94 5.37 5.23
N PHE A 185 8.64 6.09 4.34
CA PHE A 185 9.68 5.55 3.48
C PHE A 185 11.11 5.86 3.97
N GLY A 186 11.27 6.21 5.25
CA GLY A 186 12.59 6.36 5.86
C GLY A 186 13.36 5.04 5.89
N THR A 187 14.69 5.10 5.69
CA THR A 187 15.56 3.91 5.66
C THR A 187 15.51 3.08 6.94
N GLU A 188 15.35 3.74 8.08
CA GLU A 188 15.32 3.11 9.41
C GLU A 188 13.95 2.52 9.80
N THR A 189 12.93 2.75 8.98
CA THR A 189 11.54 2.42 9.35
C THR A 189 11.26 0.92 9.35
N LEU A 190 12.01 0.14 8.55
CA LEU A 190 11.89 -1.32 8.44
C LEU A 190 13.25 -1.98 8.69
N HIS A 191 13.95 -1.58 9.73
CA HIS A 191 15.32 -2.02 9.99
C HIS A 191 15.46 -3.54 10.09
N TRP A 192 14.62 -4.18 10.88
CA TRP A 192 14.67 -5.63 11.10
C TRP A 192 13.97 -6.41 9.98
N LEU A 193 12.81 -5.94 9.54
CA LEU A 193 12.05 -6.65 8.49
C LEU A 193 12.80 -6.73 7.16
N LYS A 194 13.64 -5.77 6.81
CA LYS A 194 14.49 -5.81 5.62
C LYS A 194 15.55 -6.91 5.64
N GLN A 195 15.98 -7.32 6.81
CA GLN A 195 17.00 -8.36 6.98
C GLN A 195 16.39 -9.77 6.98
N CYS A 196 15.07 -9.89 7.19
CA CYS A 196 14.36 -11.16 7.22
C CYS A 196 14.16 -11.73 5.81
N GLN A 197 13.95 -13.05 5.75
CA GLN A 197 13.74 -13.82 4.52
C GLN A 197 12.44 -14.61 4.58
#